data_d229839dd58f0869c5d4161cc61b81c7
#
_entry.id   d229839dd58f0869c5d4161cc61b81c7
#
_cell.length_a   1.000
_cell.length_b   1.000
_cell.length_c   1.000
_cell.angle_alpha   90.00
_cell.angle_beta   90.00
_cell.angle_gamma   90.00
#
_symmetry.space_group_name_H-M   'P 1'
#
loop_
_entity.id
_entity.type
_entity.pdbx_description
1 polymer ?
#
loop_
_entity_poly.entity_id
_entity_poly.type
_entity_poly.pdbx_seq_one_letter_code
_entity_poly.pdbx_strand_id
1 'polypeptide(L)'
;MRFLEQLPEAWQEQWQASGFNEPSTIQEKSFTPLREGENVLGISPTGTGKTLAYMLPLLLTVEKGQGNQLLIIAPSQELAMQIAEVARTWAKPLQLTVQTLIGGANVSRQIDKLKKRPEVLIGTPGRILELMKNKKVKAQLVKTIVMDEVDQLFQEEELSLTKQILTHTPTEYQLVFYSATADRVVNQAQS
;
A
#
# COMPACT_ATOMS: atom_id res chain seq x y z
N MET A 1 7.78 12.99 -19.93
CA MET A 1 8.97 12.35 -19.31
C MET A 1 8.70 10.85 -19.19
N ARG A 2 9.64 10.04 -19.58
CA ARG A 2 9.50 8.59 -19.50
C ARG A 2 9.45 8.14 -18.05
N PHE A 3 8.72 7.06 -17.78
CA PHE A 3 8.55 6.51 -16.44
C PHE A 3 9.88 6.34 -15.69
N LEU A 4 10.86 5.67 -16.33
CA LEU A 4 12.14 5.38 -15.68
C LEU A 4 12.95 6.65 -15.38
N GLU A 5 12.82 7.68 -16.18
CA GLU A 5 13.53 8.95 -15.98
C GLU A 5 13.01 9.71 -14.75
N GLN A 6 11.79 9.40 -14.30
CA GLN A 6 11.18 10.04 -13.13
C GLN A 6 11.60 9.37 -11.82
N LEU A 7 12.28 8.22 -11.88
CA LEU A 7 12.69 7.49 -10.69
C LEU A 7 14.03 7.99 -10.18
N PRO A 8 14.28 7.96 -8.85
CA PRO A 8 15.60 8.22 -8.30
C PRO A 8 16.66 7.33 -8.94
N GLU A 9 17.89 7.82 -9.01
CA GLU A 9 19.00 7.08 -9.62
C GLU A 9 19.17 5.66 -9.05
N ALA A 10 19.10 5.53 -7.73
CA ALA A 10 19.20 4.23 -7.07
C ALA A 10 18.12 3.26 -7.54
N TRP A 11 16.91 3.78 -7.82
CA TRP A 11 15.82 2.96 -8.33
C TRP A 11 16.00 2.60 -9.81
N GLN A 12 16.58 3.48 -10.59
CA GLN A 12 16.90 3.17 -11.99
C GLN A 12 17.90 2.01 -12.06
N GLU A 13 18.93 2.05 -11.22
CA GLU A 13 19.92 0.97 -11.12
C GLU A 13 19.28 -0.34 -10.65
N GLN A 14 18.40 -0.27 -9.64
CA GLN A 14 17.70 -1.43 -9.11
C GLN A 14 16.75 -2.03 -10.14
N TRP A 15 16.08 -1.21 -10.93
CA TRP A 15 15.21 -1.65 -12.02
C TRP A 15 16.01 -2.47 -13.04
N GLN A 16 17.16 -1.96 -13.45
CA GLN A 16 18.04 -2.67 -14.38
C GLN A 16 18.58 -3.96 -13.78
N ALA A 17 19.02 -3.92 -12.52
CA ALA A 17 19.56 -5.09 -11.83
C ALA A 17 18.51 -6.19 -11.64
N SER A 18 17.23 -5.83 -11.55
CA SER A 18 16.11 -6.77 -11.42
C SER A 18 15.79 -7.51 -12.73
N GLY A 19 16.41 -7.11 -13.84
CA GLY A 19 16.12 -7.68 -15.14
C GLY A 19 14.78 -7.27 -15.72
N PHE A 20 14.17 -6.24 -15.16
CA PHE A 20 12.92 -5.71 -15.68
C PHE A 20 13.17 -5.01 -17.03
N ASN A 21 12.27 -5.25 -17.97
CA ASN A 21 12.29 -4.59 -19.27
C ASN A 21 11.58 -3.24 -19.16
N GLU A 22 10.78 -2.90 -20.15
CA GLU A 22 10.02 -1.67 -20.13
C GLU A 22 8.89 -1.74 -19.07
N PRO A 23 8.51 -0.59 -18.49
CA PRO A 23 7.40 -0.57 -17.54
C PRO A 23 6.08 -0.97 -18.21
N SER A 24 5.21 -1.61 -17.45
CA SER A 24 3.88 -2.00 -17.94
C SER A 24 2.98 -0.77 -18.07
N THR A 25 1.88 -0.93 -18.81
CA THR A 25 0.91 0.15 -19.01
C THR A 25 0.36 0.67 -17.68
N ILE A 26 0.04 -0.25 -16.73
CA ILE A 26 -0.49 0.16 -15.44
C ILE A 26 0.55 0.93 -14.63
N GLN A 27 1.82 0.58 -14.73
CA GLN A 27 2.90 1.29 -14.05
C GLN A 27 3.03 2.72 -14.58
N GLU A 28 3.03 2.89 -15.89
CA GLU A 28 3.13 4.22 -16.51
C GLU A 28 1.92 5.10 -16.21
N LYS A 29 0.73 4.55 -16.33
CA LYS A 29 -0.52 5.31 -16.13
C LYS A 29 -0.75 5.69 -14.67
N SER A 30 -0.29 4.89 -13.73
CA SER A 30 -0.50 5.13 -12.30
C SER A 30 0.45 6.17 -11.72
N PHE A 31 1.61 6.37 -12.32
CA PHE A 31 2.71 7.09 -11.67
C PHE A 31 2.35 8.53 -11.31
N THR A 32 1.98 9.34 -12.29
CA THR A 32 1.71 10.76 -12.05
C THR A 32 0.48 11.00 -11.15
N PRO A 33 -0.68 10.37 -11.40
CA PRO A 33 -1.83 10.58 -10.53
C PRO A 33 -1.54 10.22 -9.08
N LEU A 34 -0.84 9.12 -8.83
CA LEU A 34 -0.51 8.71 -7.46
C LEU A 34 0.47 9.67 -6.79
N ARG A 35 1.48 10.14 -7.53
CA ARG A 35 2.42 11.13 -7.01
C ARG A 35 1.75 12.44 -6.65
N GLU A 36 0.73 12.82 -7.38
CA GLU A 36 -0.01 14.06 -7.17
C GLU A 36 -1.10 13.96 -6.09
N GLY A 37 -1.24 12.82 -5.45
CA GLY A 37 -2.20 12.62 -4.36
C GLY A 37 -3.62 12.34 -4.80
N GLU A 38 -3.82 11.99 -6.06
CA GLU A 38 -5.15 11.69 -6.58
C GLU A 38 -5.65 10.32 -6.12
N ASN A 39 -6.95 10.19 -5.93
CA ASN A 39 -7.57 8.89 -5.73
C ASN A 39 -7.55 8.12 -7.04
N VAL A 40 -7.18 6.84 -6.99
CA VAL A 40 -7.00 6.02 -8.19
C VAL A 40 -7.68 4.67 -8.02
N LEU A 41 -8.36 4.22 -9.07
CA LEU A 41 -8.83 2.84 -9.21
C LEU A 41 -8.04 2.22 -10.36
N GLY A 42 -7.10 1.33 -10.02
CA GLY A 42 -6.28 0.62 -11.01
C GLY A 42 -6.83 -0.77 -11.25
N ILE A 43 -7.04 -1.11 -12.52
CA ILE A 43 -7.51 -2.43 -12.91
C ILE A 43 -6.49 -3.02 -13.86
N SER A 44 -5.94 -4.18 -13.47
CA SER A 44 -4.89 -4.81 -14.24
C SER A 44 -4.86 -6.31 -13.95
N PRO A 45 -4.75 -7.15 -14.96
CA PRO A 45 -4.62 -8.60 -14.75
C PRO A 45 -3.44 -8.94 -13.86
N THR A 46 -3.53 -10.08 -13.16
CA THR A 46 -2.45 -10.60 -12.33
C THR A 46 -1.16 -10.77 -13.15
N GLY A 47 -0.02 -10.43 -12.57
CA GLY A 47 1.27 -10.59 -13.21
C GLY A 47 1.73 -9.44 -14.09
N THR A 48 1.03 -8.30 -14.07
CA THR A 48 1.35 -7.14 -14.91
C THR A 48 2.10 -6.04 -14.15
N GLY A 49 2.70 -6.36 -13.00
CA GLY A 49 3.47 -5.37 -12.23
C GLY A 49 2.61 -4.41 -11.43
N LYS A 50 1.41 -4.84 -11.06
CA LYS A 50 0.43 -4.04 -10.31
C LYS A 50 1.00 -3.47 -9.01
N THR A 51 1.72 -4.28 -8.23
CA THR A 51 2.29 -3.84 -6.95
C THR A 51 3.25 -2.68 -7.14
N LEU A 52 4.16 -2.78 -8.11
CA LEU A 52 5.09 -1.69 -8.41
C LEU A 52 4.37 -0.45 -8.96
N ALA A 53 3.24 -0.65 -9.64
CA ALA A 53 2.48 0.45 -10.21
C ALA A 53 2.04 1.46 -9.13
N TYR A 54 1.64 0.98 -7.96
CA TYR A 54 1.29 1.90 -6.87
C TYR A 54 2.46 2.13 -5.91
N MET A 55 3.31 1.13 -5.70
CA MET A 55 4.37 1.20 -4.69
C MET A 55 5.39 2.30 -5.01
N LEU A 56 5.88 2.35 -6.25
CA LEU A 56 6.93 3.30 -6.61
C LEU A 56 6.50 4.76 -6.45
N PRO A 57 5.39 5.20 -7.07
CA PRO A 57 5.00 6.60 -6.89
C PRO A 57 4.64 6.92 -5.44
N LEU A 58 4.00 6.00 -4.71
CA LEU A 58 3.58 6.27 -3.34
C LEU A 58 4.75 6.32 -2.35
N LEU A 59 5.77 5.48 -2.53
CA LEU A 59 6.97 5.57 -1.70
C LEU A 59 7.66 6.94 -1.84
N LEU A 60 7.57 7.54 -3.02
CA LEU A 60 8.15 8.87 -3.26
C LEU A 60 7.37 9.99 -2.55
N THR A 61 6.14 9.75 -2.11
CA THR A 61 5.36 10.73 -1.35
C THR A 61 5.58 10.63 0.15
N VAL A 62 6.24 9.58 0.61
CA VAL A 62 6.47 9.31 2.03
C VAL A 62 7.71 10.03 2.52
N GLU A 63 7.60 10.69 3.66
CA GLU A 63 8.69 11.45 4.27
C GLU A 63 9.32 10.65 5.40
N LYS A 64 10.63 10.44 5.31
CA LYS A 64 11.39 9.72 6.32
C LYS A 64 11.24 10.39 7.69
N GLY A 65 10.98 9.58 8.71
CA GLY A 65 10.92 10.04 10.09
C GLY A 65 9.60 10.68 10.50
N GLN A 66 8.60 10.76 9.61
CA GLN A 66 7.33 11.39 9.91
C GLN A 66 6.23 10.40 10.35
N GLY A 67 6.62 9.17 10.69
CA GLY A 67 5.71 8.17 11.23
C GLY A 67 4.87 7.45 10.18
N ASN A 68 3.78 6.84 10.61
CA ASN A 68 2.91 5.99 9.78
C ASN A 68 2.19 6.83 8.72
N GLN A 69 2.58 6.74 7.46
CA GLN A 69 2.03 7.57 6.38
C GLN A 69 1.34 6.78 5.29
N LEU A 70 1.88 5.63 4.93
CA LEU A 70 1.33 4.78 3.88
C LEU A 70 0.82 3.50 4.49
N LEU A 71 -0.48 3.24 4.31
CA LEU A 71 -1.13 2.03 4.80
C LEU A 71 -1.61 1.22 3.61
N ILE A 72 -1.18 -0.04 3.52
CA ILE A 72 -1.60 -0.95 2.45
C ILE A 72 -2.38 -2.10 3.08
N ILE A 73 -3.62 -2.27 2.64
CA ILE A 73 -4.53 -3.30 3.13
C ILE A 73 -4.62 -4.43 2.11
N ALA A 74 -4.35 -5.66 2.55
CA ALA A 74 -4.42 -6.85 1.72
C ALA A 74 -5.42 -7.83 2.32
N PRO A 75 -6.14 -8.62 1.50
CA PRO A 75 -7.15 -9.55 2.01
C PRO A 75 -6.59 -10.78 2.71
N SER A 76 -5.32 -11.11 2.54
CA SER A 76 -4.70 -12.28 3.15
C SER A 76 -3.31 -11.97 3.69
N GLN A 77 -2.88 -12.77 4.67
CA GLN A 77 -1.53 -12.66 5.23
C GLN A 77 -0.47 -12.94 4.17
N GLU A 78 -0.72 -13.91 3.31
CA GLU A 78 0.20 -14.28 2.24
C GLU A 78 0.44 -13.11 1.29
N LEU A 79 -0.62 -12.46 0.82
CA LEU A 79 -0.49 -11.30 -0.05
C LEU A 79 0.19 -10.13 0.67
N ALA A 80 -0.17 -9.89 1.93
CA ALA A 80 0.47 -8.83 2.71
C ALA A 80 1.99 -9.04 2.80
N MET A 81 2.42 -10.28 3.01
CA MET A 81 3.85 -10.60 3.07
C MET A 81 4.55 -10.40 1.73
N GLN A 82 3.90 -10.79 0.62
CA GLN A 82 4.44 -10.58 -0.72
C GLN A 82 4.59 -9.09 -1.03
N ILE A 83 3.59 -8.30 -0.70
CA ILE A 83 3.64 -6.84 -0.89
C ILE A 83 4.76 -6.23 -0.04
N ALA A 84 4.89 -6.69 1.21
CA ALA A 84 5.91 -6.17 2.12
C ALA A 84 7.32 -6.45 1.62
N GLU A 85 7.56 -7.59 0.99
CA GLU A 85 8.85 -7.92 0.41
C GLU A 85 9.22 -6.93 -0.70
N VAL A 86 8.27 -6.66 -1.60
CA VAL A 86 8.45 -5.66 -2.66
C VAL A 86 8.69 -4.27 -2.05
N ALA A 87 7.90 -3.90 -1.05
CA ALA A 87 8.04 -2.60 -0.39
C ALA A 87 9.42 -2.43 0.26
N ARG A 88 9.90 -3.44 0.96
CA ARG A 88 11.22 -3.38 1.62
C ARG A 88 12.34 -3.20 0.61
N THR A 89 12.27 -3.92 -0.50
CA THR A 89 13.26 -3.84 -1.57
C THR A 89 13.39 -2.40 -2.11
N TRP A 90 12.26 -1.76 -2.38
CA TRP A 90 12.25 -0.43 -2.97
C TRP A 90 12.31 0.71 -1.95
N ALA A 91 11.91 0.45 -0.71
CA ALA A 91 12.02 1.43 0.37
C ALA A 91 13.45 1.58 0.89
N LYS A 92 14.27 0.55 0.77
CA LYS A 92 15.63 0.53 1.33
C LYS A 92 16.51 1.68 0.84
N PRO A 93 16.59 1.97 -0.48
CA PRO A 93 17.39 3.11 -0.93
C PRO A 93 16.90 4.47 -0.41
N LEU A 94 15.61 4.57 -0.08
CA LEU A 94 15.03 5.78 0.48
C LEU A 94 15.14 5.83 2.01
N GLN A 95 15.68 4.79 2.63
CA GLN A 95 15.81 4.65 4.08
C GLN A 95 14.47 4.70 4.81
N LEU A 96 13.42 4.21 4.17
CA LEU A 96 12.09 4.09 4.78
C LEU A 96 11.92 2.72 5.43
N THR A 97 11.20 2.67 6.53
CA THR A 97 10.95 1.43 7.28
C THR A 97 9.57 0.88 6.93
N VAL A 98 9.52 -0.42 6.66
CA VAL A 98 8.29 -1.15 6.30
C VAL A 98 7.99 -2.18 7.39
N GLN A 99 6.74 -2.23 7.84
CA GLN A 99 6.30 -3.22 8.82
C GLN A 99 5.01 -3.89 8.38
N THR A 100 4.94 -5.22 8.60
CA THR A 100 3.72 -6.00 8.37
C THR A 100 2.87 -6.04 9.64
N LEU A 101 1.55 -5.99 9.46
CA LEU A 101 0.56 -6.11 10.53
C LEU A 101 -0.40 -7.25 10.15
N ILE A 102 -0.04 -8.46 10.56
CA ILE A 102 -0.78 -9.67 10.19
C ILE A 102 -1.14 -10.52 11.42
N GLY A 103 -2.31 -11.16 11.36
CA GLY A 103 -2.86 -11.91 12.48
C GLY A 103 -2.11 -13.17 12.89
N GLY A 104 -1.34 -13.76 11.98
CA GLY A 104 -0.55 -14.97 12.25
C GLY A 104 0.75 -14.71 13.00
N ALA A 105 1.12 -13.45 13.25
CA ALA A 105 2.34 -13.09 13.93
C ALA A 105 2.03 -12.60 15.36
N ASN A 106 3.06 -12.63 16.22
CA ASN A 106 2.93 -12.19 17.61
C ASN A 106 2.61 -10.71 17.71
N VAL A 107 1.46 -10.36 18.34
CA VAL A 107 1.00 -8.98 18.43
C VAL A 107 1.94 -8.11 19.26
N SER A 108 2.52 -8.65 20.33
CA SER A 108 3.46 -7.89 21.18
C SER A 108 4.69 -7.45 20.43
N ARG A 109 5.21 -8.32 19.56
CA ARG A 109 6.35 -7.97 18.70
C ARG A 109 5.98 -6.89 17.70
N GLN A 110 4.77 -6.96 17.14
CA GLN A 110 4.29 -5.94 16.21
C GLN A 110 4.16 -4.59 16.90
N ILE A 111 3.63 -4.58 18.12
CA ILE A 111 3.53 -3.36 18.92
C ILE A 111 4.92 -2.77 19.21
N ASP A 112 5.88 -3.61 19.60
CA ASP A 112 7.25 -3.14 19.86
C ASP A 112 7.90 -2.53 18.63
N LYS A 113 7.70 -3.14 17.45
CA LYS A 113 8.22 -2.59 16.20
C LYS A 113 7.53 -1.28 15.82
N LEU A 114 6.24 -1.13 16.13
CA LEU A 114 5.50 0.10 15.85
C LEU A 114 6.04 1.29 16.64
N LYS A 115 6.70 1.06 17.78
CA LYS A 115 7.33 2.13 18.56
C LYS A 115 8.44 2.83 17.77
N LYS A 116 9.02 2.17 16.78
CA LYS A 116 10.03 2.74 15.90
C LYS A 116 9.44 3.61 14.79
N ARG A 117 8.12 3.78 14.77
CA ARG A 117 7.37 4.61 13.83
C ARG A 117 7.68 4.33 12.37
N PRO A 118 7.44 3.10 11.87
CA PRO A 118 7.64 2.79 10.46
C PRO A 118 6.75 3.66 9.59
N GLU A 119 7.29 4.12 8.47
CA GLU A 119 6.56 4.98 7.55
C GLU A 119 5.52 4.21 6.73
N VAL A 120 5.78 2.93 6.45
CA VAL A 120 4.92 2.09 5.60
C VAL A 120 4.41 0.90 6.41
N LEU A 121 3.09 0.74 6.42
CA LEU A 121 2.42 -0.37 7.09
C LEU A 121 1.65 -1.20 6.07
N ILE A 122 1.80 -2.51 6.12
CA ILE A 122 1.13 -3.44 5.20
C ILE A 122 0.51 -4.56 6.03
N GLY A 123 -0.80 -4.76 5.89
CA GLY A 123 -1.43 -5.79 6.71
C GLY A 123 -2.81 -6.21 6.27
N THR A 124 -3.40 -7.07 7.07
CA THR A 124 -4.76 -7.54 6.90
C THR A 124 -5.73 -6.69 7.73
N PRO A 125 -7.00 -6.59 7.31
CA PRO A 125 -7.93 -5.66 7.96
C PRO A 125 -8.09 -5.85 9.47
N GLY A 126 -8.20 -7.09 9.94
CA GLY A 126 -8.43 -7.35 11.37
C GLY A 126 -7.31 -6.85 12.26
N ARG A 127 -6.04 -7.16 11.91
CA ARG A 127 -4.90 -6.74 12.74
C ARG A 127 -4.67 -5.23 12.64
N ILE A 128 -4.85 -4.65 11.45
CA ILE A 128 -4.73 -3.20 11.29
C ILE A 128 -5.74 -2.49 12.19
N LEU A 129 -7.01 -2.91 12.14
CA LEU A 129 -8.06 -2.30 12.93
C LEU A 129 -7.81 -2.43 14.43
N GLU A 130 -7.39 -3.62 14.87
CA GLU A 130 -7.04 -3.87 16.27
C GLU A 130 -6.00 -2.86 16.75
N LEU A 131 -4.93 -2.69 15.99
CA LEU A 131 -3.82 -1.80 16.37
C LEU A 131 -4.19 -0.32 16.25
N MET A 132 -5.12 0.03 15.36
CA MET A 132 -5.67 1.39 15.28
C MET A 132 -6.52 1.71 16.50
N LYS A 133 -7.42 0.80 16.88
CA LYS A 133 -8.29 0.98 18.04
C LYS A 133 -7.49 1.12 19.33
N ASN A 134 -6.38 0.40 19.43
CA ASN A 134 -5.47 0.45 20.58
C ASN A 134 -4.47 1.62 20.47
N LYS A 135 -4.61 2.48 19.47
CA LYS A 135 -3.75 3.64 19.24
C LYS A 135 -2.27 3.31 19.04
N LYS A 136 -1.97 2.07 18.63
CA LYS A 136 -0.61 1.65 18.30
C LYS A 136 -0.22 2.07 16.89
N VAL A 137 -1.18 2.06 15.96
CA VAL A 137 -1.05 2.67 14.65
C VAL A 137 -1.57 4.11 14.77
N LYS A 138 -0.76 5.07 14.33
CA LYS A 138 -1.12 6.49 14.40
C LYS A 138 -1.93 6.89 13.18
N ALA A 139 -3.23 6.60 13.22
CA ALA A 139 -4.13 6.84 12.09
C ALA A 139 -4.13 8.29 11.62
N GLN A 140 -3.92 9.24 12.53
CA GLN A 140 -3.89 10.66 12.20
C GLN A 140 -2.72 11.06 11.29
N LEU A 141 -1.69 10.22 11.17
CA LEU A 141 -0.53 10.49 10.32
C LEU A 141 -0.67 9.84 8.93
N VAL A 142 -1.63 8.95 8.77
CA VAL A 142 -1.84 8.23 7.51
C VAL A 142 -2.38 9.19 6.45
N LYS A 143 -1.64 9.32 5.35
CA LYS A 143 -2.03 10.19 4.24
C LYS A 143 -2.43 9.44 2.97
N THR A 144 -2.14 8.14 2.90
CA THR A 144 -2.52 7.30 1.76
C THR A 144 -2.92 5.91 2.23
N ILE A 145 -4.06 5.43 1.77
CA ILE A 145 -4.53 4.07 2.01
C ILE A 145 -4.67 3.35 0.68
N VAL A 146 -3.97 2.23 0.53
CA VAL A 146 -4.06 1.37 -0.65
C VAL A 146 -4.82 0.10 -0.27
N MET A 147 -5.77 -0.29 -1.10
CA MET A 147 -6.46 -1.57 -0.99
C MET A 147 -6.08 -2.41 -2.20
N ASP A 148 -5.24 -3.43 -1.99
CA ASP A 148 -4.85 -4.35 -3.04
C ASP A 148 -5.81 -5.53 -3.06
N GLU A 149 -6.09 -6.04 -4.25
CA GLU A 149 -7.13 -7.05 -4.49
C GLU A 149 -8.45 -6.63 -3.82
N VAL A 150 -8.87 -5.41 -4.11
CA VAL A 150 -10.01 -4.77 -3.46
C VAL A 150 -11.31 -5.56 -3.64
N ASP A 151 -11.46 -6.32 -4.72
CA ASP A 151 -12.61 -7.19 -4.93
C ASP A 151 -12.75 -8.25 -3.83
N GLN A 152 -11.63 -8.74 -3.28
CA GLN A 152 -11.63 -9.67 -2.15
C GLN A 152 -11.88 -8.95 -0.82
N LEU A 153 -11.42 -7.71 -0.69
CA LEU A 153 -11.67 -6.90 0.51
C LEU A 153 -13.13 -6.44 0.61
N PHE A 154 -13.88 -6.46 -0.48
CA PHE A 154 -15.28 -6.07 -0.49
C PHE A 154 -16.22 -7.23 -0.16
N GLN A 155 -15.72 -8.31 0.42
CA GLN A 155 -16.54 -9.41 0.90
C GLN A 155 -16.85 -9.24 2.38
N GLU A 156 -18.08 -9.53 2.74
CA GLU A 156 -18.70 -9.45 4.07
C GLU A 156 -17.84 -8.94 5.25
N GLU A 157 -17.10 -9.85 5.88
CA GLU A 157 -16.34 -9.54 7.08
C GLU A 157 -15.20 -8.57 6.82
N GLU A 158 -14.44 -8.80 5.75
CA GLU A 158 -13.33 -7.94 5.36
C GLU A 158 -13.82 -6.53 5.01
N LEU A 159 -14.98 -6.42 4.37
CA LEU A 159 -15.55 -5.12 4.03
C LEU A 159 -15.90 -4.33 5.29
N SER A 160 -16.52 -4.98 6.26
CA SER A 160 -16.86 -4.35 7.55
C SER A 160 -15.61 -3.81 8.25
N LEU A 161 -14.57 -4.64 8.35
CA LEU A 161 -13.31 -4.25 8.99
C LEU A 161 -12.63 -3.10 8.22
N THR A 162 -12.63 -3.17 6.90
CA THR A 162 -12.04 -2.14 6.06
C THR A 162 -12.76 -0.81 6.20
N LYS A 163 -14.08 -0.81 6.24
CA LYS A 163 -14.88 0.40 6.49
C LYS A 163 -14.55 1.01 7.85
N GLN A 164 -14.36 0.19 8.86
CA GLN A 164 -13.99 0.67 10.19
C GLN A 164 -12.59 1.31 10.19
N ILE A 165 -11.65 0.75 9.43
CA ILE A 165 -10.32 1.34 9.28
C ILE A 165 -10.45 2.74 8.68
N LEU A 166 -11.24 2.89 7.61
CA LEU A 166 -11.46 4.20 6.98
C LEU A 166 -12.11 5.19 7.96
N THR A 167 -13.04 4.72 8.78
CA THR A 167 -13.71 5.55 9.78
C THR A 167 -12.73 6.07 10.83
N HIS A 168 -11.75 5.26 11.23
CA HIS A 168 -10.73 5.64 12.22
C HIS A 168 -9.63 6.53 11.65
N THR A 169 -9.57 6.66 10.32
CA THR A 169 -8.56 7.49 9.66
C THR A 169 -9.14 8.89 9.42
N PRO A 170 -8.39 9.97 9.67
CA PRO A 170 -8.88 11.34 9.38
C PRO A 170 -9.30 11.50 7.93
N THR A 171 -10.19 12.45 7.69
CA THR A 171 -10.91 12.59 6.41
C THR A 171 -10.08 13.01 5.21
N GLU A 172 -8.86 13.45 5.40
CA GLU A 172 -8.00 13.90 4.30
C GLU A 172 -6.91 12.90 3.99
N TYR A 173 -7.27 11.79 3.34
CA TYR A 173 -6.32 10.81 2.86
C TYR A 173 -6.60 10.47 1.40
N GLN A 174 -5.53 10.08 0.69
CA GLN A 174 -5.61 9.57 -0.66
C GLN A 174 -6.08 8.12 -0.59
N LEU A 175 -7.05 7.74 -1.41
CA LEU A 175 -7.58 6.38 -1.44
C LEU A 175 -7.26 5.74 -2.78
N VAL A 176 -6.63 4.55 -2.73
CA VAL A 176 -6.12 3.87 -3.91
C VAL A 176 -6.62 2.43 -3.91
N PHE A 177 -7.30 2.04 -4.98
CA PHE A 177 -7.81 0.68 -5.17
C PHE A 177 -7.14 0.01 -6.34
N TYR A 178 -6.71 -1.23 -6.18
CA TYR A 178 -6.20 -2.06 -7.26
C TYR A 178 -6.89 -3.41 -7.27
N SER A 179 -7.28 -3.86 -8.48
CA SER A 179 -7.98 -5.13 -8.67
C SER A 179 -7.64 -5.74 -10.03
N ALA A 180 -7.88 -7.04 -10.15
CA ALA A 180 -7.75 -7.76 -11.42
C ALA A 180 -9.03 -7.72 -12.26
N THR A 181 -10.19 -7.36 -11.66
CA THR A 181 -11.48 -7.39 -12.34
C THR A 181 -12.25 -6.08 -12.17
N ALA A 182 -12.75 -5.52 -13.28
CA ALA A 182 -13.40 -4.22 -13.31
C ALA A 182 -14.81 -4.21 -12.71
N ASP A 183 -15.65 -5.14 -13.14
CA ASP A 183 -17.11 -5.07 -12.91
C ASP A 183 -17.51 -5.17 -11.44
N ARG A 184 -16.86 -6.04 -10.70
CA ARG A 184 -17.14 -6.26 -9.28
C ARG A 184 -16.78 -5.05 -8.42
N VAL A 185 -15.66 -4.43 -8.74
CA VAL A 185 -15.11 -3.32 -7.96
C VAL A 185 -15.94 -2.06 -8.14
N VAL A 186 -16.29 -1.74 -9.38
CA VAL A 186 -17.08 -0.55 -9.70
C VAL A 186 -18.44 -0.59 -9.01
N ASN A 187 -19.12 -1.72 -9.09
CA ASN A 187 -20.44 -1.88 -8.49
C ASN A 187 -20.40 -1.76 -6.96
N GLN A 188 -19.39 -2.32 -6.32
CA GLN A 188 -19.27 -2.29 -4.86
C GLN A 188 -18.75 -0.95 -4.33
N ALA A 189 -17.90 -0.28 -5.08
CA ALA A 189 -17.39 1.04 -4.69
C ALA A 189 -18.47 2.12 -4.75
N GLN A 190 -19.50 1.92 -5.58
CA GLN A 190 -20.62 2.84 -5.69
C GLN A 190 -21.70 2.62 -4.63
N SER A 191 -21.65 1.49 -3.95
CA SER A 191 -22.58 1.19 -2.87
C SER A 191 -21.99 1.60 -1.52
#